data_71bc369b71a9b19e1fe6494b547846ea
#
_entry.id   71bc369b71a9b19e1fe6494b547846ea
#
_cell.length_a   1.000
_cell.length_b   1.000
_cell.length_c   1.000
_cell.angle_alpha   90.00
_cell.angle_beta   90.00
_cell.angle_gamma   90.00
#
_symmetry.space_group_name_H-M   'P 1'
#
loop_
_entity.id
_entity.type
_entity.pdbx_description
1 polymer ?
#
loop_
_entity_poly.entity_id
_entity_poly.type
_entity_poly.pdbx_seq_one_letter_code
_entity_poly.pdbx_strand_id
1 'polypeptide(L)'
;MQGLHDALKKRRLGPKKPHSSIGRVTLALVFFFVTPLSFEVTADRYQYPVGDISQTELLDRHEVFKRNYDAYEVASGVDGLPPDLEVTILFGTWCHDSEREVPRMLKLLAASGLKKESISLIALDIRKSEPEGRAKALDVRFTPTFIFSRAGMELGRIVERPESSLRGDVATLIKSK
;
A
#
# COMPACT_ATOMS: atom_id res chain seq x y z
N MET A 1 -76.54 -75.46 47.67
CA MET A 1 -76.92 -76.07 46.42
C MET A 1 -76.10 -75.40 45.32
N GLN A 2 -75.29 -76.20 44.71
CA GLN A 2 -74.86 -76.15 43.30
C GLN A 2 -74.26 -74.87 42.84
N GLY A 3 -73.14 -74.87 42.27
CA GLY A 3 -72.28 -75.78 41.58
C GLY A 3 -71.24 -74.96 40.93
N LEU A 4 -70.10 -75.23 41.13
CA LEU A 4 -69.29 -76.10 40.33
C LEU A 4 -69.07 -75.59 38.89
N HIS A 5 -67.88 -75.59 38.56
CA HIS A 5 -67.32 -75.65 37.22
C HIS A 5 -67.19 -74.23 36.55
N ASP A 6 -66.25 -73.90 35.97
CA ASP A 6 -65.10 -74.63 35.43
C ASP A 6 -64.14 -73.65 34.83
N ALA A 7 -63.02 -73.96 34.93
CA ALA A 7 -62.08 -74.26 33.89
C ALA A 7 -61.14 -73.15 33.48
N LEU A 8 -60.02 -73.33 33.97
CA LEU A 8 -58.77 -73.26 33.25
C LEU A 8 -58.89 -72.90 31.76
N LYS A 9 -58.65 -71.68 31.46
CA LYS A 9 -58.23 -71.35 30.12
C LYS A 9 -56.87 -70.62 30.18
N LYS A 10 -55.86 -71.45 30.10
CA LYS A 10 -54.47 -71.08 29.87
C LYS A 10 -54.41 -70.17 28.65
N ARG A 11 -54.38 -68.85 28.83
CA ARG A 11 -54.01 -67.98 27.74
C ARG A 11 -52.49 -67.95 27.66
N ARG A 12 -51.99 -68.57 26.63
CA ARG A 12 -50.60 -68.47 26.18
C ARG A 12 -50.29 -67.06 25.89
N LEU A 13 -49.44 -66.41 26.67
CA LEU A 13 -48.82 -65.20 26.37
C LEU A 13 -47.74 -65.43 25.30
N GLY A 14 -48.05 -64.99 24.06
CA GLY A 14 -47.07 -64.98 22.97
C GLY A 14 -45.96 -63.97 23.25
N PRO A 15 -44.76 -64.22 22.72
CA PRO A 15 -43.64 -63.37 22.97
C PRO A 15 -43.88 -61.99 22.37
N LYS A 16 -43.77 -60.91 23.19
CA LYS A 16 -43.72 -59.55 22.75
C LYS A 16 -42.46 -59.32 21.91
N LYS A 17 -42.59 -58.98 20.65
CA LYS A 17 -41.51 -58.52 19.82
C LYS A 17 -40.99 -57.19 20.37
N PRO A 18 -39.67 -56.99 20.49
CA PRO A 18 -39.14 -55.71 20.82
C PRO A 18 -39.28 -54.75 19.62
N HIS A 19 -39.98 -53.66 19.78
CA HIS A 19 -39.95 -52.53 18.84
C HIS A 19 -38.57 -51.89 18.96
N SER A 20 -37.68 -52.20 18.04
CA SER A 20 -36.47 -51.42 17.85
C SER A 20 -36.84 -50.15 17.12
N SER A 21 -37.02 -49.10 17.88
CA SER A 21 -37.03 -47.73 17.35
C SER A 21 -35.58 -47.37 16.99
N ILE A 22 -35.23 -47.59 15.74
CA ILE A 22 -33.98 -47.03 15.18
C ILE A 22 -34.18 -45.53 15.16
N GLY A 23 -33.68 -44.85 16.21
CA GLY A 23 -33.56 -43.40 16.20
C GLY A 23 -32.64 -43.00 15.07
N ARG A 24 -33.20 -42.31 14.07
CA ARG A 24 -32.42 -41.64 13.04
C ARG A 24 -31.63 -40.53 13.73
N VAL A 25 -30.36 -40.80 14.04
CA VAL A 25 -29.40 -39.80 14.42
C VAL A 25 -29.13 -39.00 13.16
N THR A 26 -29.79 -37.86 13.03
CA THR A 26 -29.48 -36.88 12.00
C THR A 26 -28.14 -36.23 12.39
N LEU A 27 -27.07 -36.72 11.79
CA LEU A 27 -25.75 -36.12 11.94
C LEU A 27 -25.79 -34.74 11.23
N ALA A 28 -26.06 -33.69 12.00
CA ALA A 28 -25.94 -32.33 11.51
C ALA A 28 -24.44 -32.03 11.30
N LEU A 29 -24.03 -32.10 10.04
CA LEU A 29 -22.72 -31.59 9.62
C LEU A 29 -22.72 -30.09 9.79
N VAL A 30 -22.18 -29.61 10.91
CA VAL A 30 -21.87 -28.21 11.13
C VAL A 30 -20.66 -27.89 10.26
N PHE A 31 -20.92 -27.34 9.07
CA PHE A 31 -19.87 -26.72 8.27
C PHE A 31 -19.40 -25.46 8.99
N PHE A 32 -18.29 -25.57 9.71
CA PHE A 32 -17.54 -24.40 10.15
C PHE A 32 -16.99 -23.72 8.89
N PHE A 33 -17.70 -22.70 8.42
CA PHE A 33 -17.13 -21.74 7.47
C PHE A 33 -16.01 -21.00 8.21
N VAL A 34 -14.79 -21.48 8.06
CA VAL A 34 -13.61 -20.71 8.38
C VAL A 34 -13.50 -19.64 7.28
N THR A 35 -14.14 -18.50 7.51
CA THR A 35 -13.87 -17.33 6.69
C THR A 35 -12.42 -16.96 6.91
N PRO A 36 -11.59 -16.89 5.85
CA PRO A 36 -10.26 -16.33 5.99
C PRO A 36 -10.43 -14.91 6.50
N LEU A 37 -9.94 -14.65 7.71
CA LEU A 37 -9.80 -13.32 8.23
C LEU A 37 -8.77 -12.64 7.32
N SER A 38 -9.23 -11.99 6.25
CA SER A 38 -8.38 -11.11 5.46
C SER A 38 -7.95 -10.00 6.41
N PHE A 39 -6.72 -10.11 6.90
CA PHE A 39 -6.12 -9.05 7.68
C PHE A 39 -5.83 -7.92 6.70
N GLU A 40 -6.83 -7.07 6.50
CA GLU A 40 -6.59 -5.79 5.84
C GLU A 40 -5.62 -5.03 6.75
N VAL A 41 -4.38 -4.97 6.30
CA VAL A 41 -3.39 -4.05 6.87
C VAL A 41 -3.89 -2.65 6.55
N THR A 42 -4.72 -2.12 7.43
CA THR A 42 -5.25 -0.78 7.29
C THR A 42 -4.08 0.21 7.27
N ALA A 43 -4.15 1.16 6.33
CA ALA A 43 -3.21 2.28 6.16
C ALA A 43 -3.01 3.13 7.44
N ASP A 44 -3.74 2.84 8.49
CA ASP A 44 -3.74 3.52 9.79
C ASP A 44 -2.52 3.20 10.67
N ARG A 45 -1.61 2.34 10.20
CA ARG A 45 -0.37 2.01 10.93
C ARG A 45 0.67 3.14 10.85
N TYR A 46 0.55 4.04 9.90
CA TYR A 46 1.51 5.10 9.68
C TYR A 46 0.86 6.46 9.95
N GLN A 47 1.48 7.23 10.84
CA GLN A 47 1.08 8.62 11.12
C GLN A 47 1.23 9.52 9.87
N TYR A 48 2.05 9.12 8.92
CA TYR A 48 2.35 9.80 7.66
C TYR A 48 2.08 8.85 6.49
N PRO A 49 1.70 9.34 5.30
CA PRO A 49 1.58 8.49 4.12
C PRO A 49 2.92 7.82 3.81
N VAL A 50 2.86 6.57 3.34
CA VAL A 50 4.02 5.78 2.91
C VAL A 50 3.69 5.00 1.65
N GLY A 51 4.69 4.82 0.79
CA GLY A 51 4.54 4.18 -0.52
C GLY A 51 4.22 5.18 -1.63
N ASP A 52 3.69 4.69 -2.72
CA ASP A 52 3.40 5.51 -3.89
C ASP A 52 2.30 6.54 -3.59
N ILE A 53 2.52 7.75 -4.06
CA ILE A 53 1.56 8.84 -3.97
C ILE A 53 1.59 9.63 -5.28
N SER A 54 0.44 10.04 -5.78
CA SER A 54 0.39 10.89 -6.96
C SER A 54 0.72 12.35 -6.61
N GLN A 55 1.23 13.11 -7.60
CA GLN A 55 1.44 14.55 -7.43
C GLN A 55 0.15 15.27 -7.03
N THR A 56 -0.97 14.90 -7.62
CA THR A 56 -2.28 15.47 -7.31
C THR A 56 -2.64 15.22 -5.85
N GLU A 57 -2.53 13.97 -5.41
CA GLU A 57 -2.82 13.61 -4.02
C GLU A 57 -1.88 14.33 -3.03
N LEU A 58 -0.59 14.42 -3.34
CA LEU A 58 0.39 15.13 -2.52
C LEU A 58 -0.02 16.60 -2.34
N LEU A 59 -0.32 17.29 -3.44
CA LEU A 59 -0.65 18.71 -3.40
C LEU A 59 -2.04 18.99 -2.80
N ASP A 60 -3.01 18.10 -3.00
CA ASP A 60 -4.37 18.29 -2.48
C ASP A 60 -4.48 17.99 -0.97
N ARG A 61 -3.69 17.04 -0.47
CA ARG A 61 -3.77 16.61 0.93
C ARG A 61 -2.74 17.26 1.86
N HIS A 62 -1.68 17.85 1.31
CA HIS A 62 -0.59 18.44 2.09
C HIS A 62 -0.41 19.93 1.74
N GLU A 63 -1.10 20.78 2.49
CA GLU A 63 -1.16 22.23 2.26
C GLU A 63 0.22 22.90 2.13
N VAL A 64 1.20 22.45 2.93
CA VAL A 64 2.56 23.01 2.88
C VAL A 64 3.22 22.75 1.52
N PHE A 65 3.07 21.52 0.98
CA PHE A 65 3.58 21.17 -0.35
C PHE A 65 2.89 22.00 -1.44
N LYS A 66 1.55 22.12 -1.36
CA LYS A 66 0.79 22.93 -2.30
C LYS A 66 1.23 24.39 -2.28
N ARG A 67 1.30 25.00 -1.10
CA ARG A 67 1.73 26.40 -0.93
C ARG A 67 3.13 26.63 -1.50
N ASN A 68 4.08 25.73 -1.24
CA ASN A 68 5.43 25.82 -1.74
C ASN A 68 5.51 25.60 -3.26
N TYR A 69 4.64 24.73 -3.81
CA TYR A 69 4.49 24.54 -5.24
C TYR A 69 3.97 25.83 -5.92
N ASP A 70 2.91 26.41 -5.37
CA ASP A 70 2.29 27.62 -5.92
C ASP A 70 3.24 28.82 -5.86
N ALA A 71 3.96 28.96 -4.75
CA ALA A 71 4.86 30.09 -4.51
C ALA A 71 6.20 30.03 -5.29
N TYR A 72 6.62 28.83 -5.73
CA TYR A 72 7.89 28.70 -6.44
C TYR A 72 7.77 29.17 -7.90
N GLU A 73 8.55 30.15 -8.28
CA GLU A 73 8.64 30.65 -9.66
C GLU A 73 9.80 29.99 -10.40
N VAL A 74 9.52 29.39 -11.55
CA VAL A 74 10.52 28.79 -12.44
C VAL A 74 10.80 29.79 -13.56
N ALA A 75 11.95 30.43 -13.51
CA ALA A 75 12.36 31.40 -14.55
C ALA A 75 12.53 30.70 -15.92
N SER A 76 13.06 29.47 -15.93
CA SER A 76 13.16 28.62 -17.12
C SER A 76 13.32 27.16 -16.72
N GLY A 77 12.82 26.26 -17.55
CA GLY A 77 13.06 24.82 -17.42
C GLY A 77 14.51 24.43 -17.69
N VAL A 78 14.79 23.16 -17.58
CA VAL A 78 16.08 22.54 -18.01
C VAL A 78 15.93 22.11 -19.45
N ASP A 79 16.83 22.58 -20.31
CA ASP A 79 16.84 22.25 -21.72
C ASP A 79 17.54 20.88 -21.95
N GLY A 80 17.07 20.16 -22.95
CA GLY A 80 17.72 18.92 -23.41
C GLY A 80 17.52 17.73 -22.50
N LEU A 81 16.38 17.66 -21.78
CA LEU A 81 16.03 16.44 -21.05
C LEU A 81 15.93 15.24 -22.02
N PRO A 82 16.55 14.11 -21.69
CA PRO A 82 16.38 12.88 -22.46
C PRO A 82 14.89 12.49 -22.50
N PRO A 83 14.36 12.01 -23.65
CA PRO A 83 12.95 11.65 -23.77
C PRO A 83 12.55 10.44 -22.90
N ASP A 84 13.54 9.63 -22.52
CA ASP A 84 13.43 8.44 -21.66
C ASP A 84 13.97 8.68 -20.23
N LEU A 85 14.05 9.96 -19.83
CA LEU A 85 14.42 10.32 -18.45
C LEU A 85 13.30 9.93 -17.48
N GLU A 86 13.68 9.24 -16.43
CA GLU A 86 12.83 8.90 -15.29
C GLU A 86 13.38 9.56 -14.03
N VAL A 87 12.48 10.02 -13.16
CA VAL A 87 12.85 10.65 -11.89
C VAL A 87 12.09 9.98 -10.75
N THR A 88 12.83 9.37 -9.83
CA THR A 88 12.26 8.82 -8.60
C THR A 88 12.55 9.76 -7.44
N ILE A 89 11.51 10.19 -6.76
CA ILE A 89 11.56 11.13 -5.63
C ILE A 89 11.13 10.40 -4.38
N LEU A 90 12.08 10.16 -3.46
CA LEU A 90 11.82 9.55 -2.16
C LEU A 90 11.86 10.65 -1.09
N PHE A 91 10.76 10.79 -0.35
CA PHE A 91 10.58 11.94 0.53
C PHE A 91 9.70 11.62 1.72
N GLY A 92 9.74 12.47 2.75
CA GLY A 92 8.83 12.38 3.90
C GLY A 92 7.92 13.61 3.97
N THR A 93 6.61 13.42 4.15
CA THR A 93 5.68 14.55 4.38
C THR A 93 5.92 15.26 5.72
N TRP A 94 6.67 14.63 6.62
CA TRP A 94 7.14 15.15 7.90
C TRP A 94 8.47 15.91 7.79
N CYS A 95 9.14 15.85 6.64
CA CYS A 95 10.49 16.38 6.46
C CYS A 95 10.46 17.80 5.89
N HIS A 96 11.00 18.76 6.61
CA HIS A 96 11.00 20.16 6.21
C HIS A 96 11.73 20.44 4.88
N ASP A 97 12.83 19.72 4.60
CA ASP A 97 13.51 19.84 3.32
C ASP A 97 12.66 19.25 2.18
N SER A 98 11.90 18.17 2.44
CA SER A 98 10.95 17.62 1.48
C SER A 98 9.82 18.60 1.18
N GLU A 99 9.25 19.26 2.20
CA GLU A 99 8.20 20.26 2.03
C GLU A 99 8.66 21.43 1.11
N ARG A 100 9.93 21.77 1.17
CA ARG A 100 10.51 22.84 0.37
C ARG A 100 10.92 22.36 -1.03
N GLU A 101 11.71 21.30 -1.13
CA GLU A 101 12.39 20.93 -2.38
C GLU A 101 11.55 20.06 -3.32
N VAL A 102 10.66 19.20 -2.78
CA VAL A 102 9.83 18.34 -3.65
C VAL A 102 8.89 19.16 -4.54
N PRO A 103 8.12 20.12 -4.02
CA PRO A 103 7.28 20.97 -4.86
C PRO A 103 8.06 21.78 -5.90
N ARG A 104 9.25 22.27 -5.53
CA ARG A 104 10.13 23.04 -6.43
C ARG A 104 10.64 22.18 -7.58
N MET A 105 11.08 20.94 -7.26
CA MET A 105 11.53 19.97 -8.27
C MET A 105 10.39 19.59 -9.21
N LEU A 106 9.22 19.28 -8.70
CA LEU A 106 8.05 18.96 -9.52
C LEU A 106 7.70 20.09 -10.50
N LYS A 107 7.73 21.31 -10.03
CA LYS A 107 7.43 22.49 -10.87
C LYS A 107 8.52 22.73 -11.92
N LEU A 108 9.78 22.54 -11.55
CA LEU A 108 10.92 22.63 -12.48
C LEU A 108 10.83 21.57 -13.58
N LEU A 109 10.59 20.29 -13.21
CA LEU A 109 10.48 19.20 -14.16
C LEU A 109 9.31 19.40 -15.13
N ALA A 110 8.16 19.86 -14.63
CA ALA A 110 7.01 20.22 -15.46
C ALA A 110 7.36 21.37 -16.45
N ALA A 111 8.03 22.43 -15.98
CA ALA A 111 8.49 23.53 -16.84
C ALA A 111 9.56 23.10 -17.86
N SER A 112 10.25 21.98 -17.59
CA SER A 112 11.23 21.36 -18.49
C SER A 112 10.59 20.39 -19.49
N GLY A 113 9.27 20.20 -19.46
CA GLY A 113 8.55 19.34 -20.38
C GLY A 113 8.60 17.85 -20.01
N LEU A 114 9.07 17.48 -18.83
CA LEU A 114 9.04 16.08 -18.37
C LEU A 114 7.59 15.66 -18.11
N LYS A 115 7.21 14.50 -18.62
CA LYS A 115 5.86 13.96 -18.43
C LYS A 115 5.68 13.49 -16.98
N LYS A 116 4.46 13.62 -16.44
CA LYS A 116 4.14 13.20 -15.08
C LYS A 116 4.36 11.69 -14.87
N GLU A 117 4.13 10.90 -15.89
CA GLU A 117 4.30 9.44 -15.89
C GLU A 117 5.77 9.02 -15.74
N SER A 118 6.70 9.94 -16.05
CA SER A 118 8.14 9.73 -15.86
C SER A 118 8.61 10.10 -14.44
N ILE A 119 7.69 10.49 -13.54
CA ILE A 119 8.02 10.88 -12.17
C ILE A 119 7.33 9.91 -11.21
N SER A 120 8.12 9.21 -10.41
CA SER A 120 7.65 8.37 -9.30
C SER A 120 7.84 9.10 -7.99
N LEU A 121 6.74 9.26 -7.23
CA LEU A 121 6.75 9.83 -5.89
C LEU A 121 6.55 8.75 -4.86
N ILE A 122 7.52 8.57 -3.96
CA ILE A 122 7.51 7.55 -2.92
C ILE A 122 7.62 8.23 -1.55
N ALA A 123 6.52 8.23 -0.81
CA ALA A 123 6.49 8.75 0.54
C ALA A 123 7.09 7.75 1.54
N LEU A 124 7.90 8.25 2.47
CA LEU A 124 8.61 7.46 3.47
C LEU A 124 8.16 7.83 4.88
N ASP A 125 8.19 6.85 5.78
CA ASP A 125 8.02 7.09 7.20
C ASP A 125 9.25 7.81 7.82
N ILE A 126 9.19 8.13 9.12
CA ILE A 126 10.27 8.80 9.83
C ILE A 126 11.57 7.98 9.89
N ARG A 127 11.50 6.67 9.67
CA ARG A 127 12.65 5.77 9.58
C ARG A 127 13.21 5.67 8.17
N LYS A 128 12.63 6.43 7.24
CA LYS A 128 12.93 6.41 5.80
C LYS A 128 12.66 5.04 5.16
N SER A 129 11.53 4.45 5.56
CA SER A 129 11.07 3.14 5.12
C SER A 129 9.70 3.22 4.45
N GLU A 130 9.41 2.27 3.58
CA GLU A 130 8.12 2.04 2.96
C GLU A 130 7.91 0.52 2.74
N PRO A 131 6.68 0.05 2.49
CA PRO A 131 6.38 -1.37 2.49
C PRO A 131 7.16 -2.21 1.46
N GLU A 132 7.50 -1.64 0.31
CA GLU A 132 8.15 -2.36 -0.80
C GLU A 132 9.68 -2.40 -0.68
N GLY A 133 10.26 -1.67 0.28
CA GLY A 133 11.70 -1.68 0.56
C GLY A 133 12.56 -0.99 -0.50
N ARG A 134 11.96 -0.17 -1.39
CA ARG A 134 12.68 0.57 -2.46
C ARG A 134 13.67 1.57 -1.90
N ALA A 135 13.31 2.27 -0.81
CA ALA A 135 14.22 3.20 -0.15
C ALA A 135 15.51 2.52 0.30
N LYS A 136 15.41 1.32 0.86
CA LYS A 136 16.57 0.51 1.24
C LYS A 136 17.34 0.01 0.02
N ALA A 137 16.66 -0.48 -1.01
CA ALA A 137 17.28 -0.98 -2.23
C ALA A 137 18.06 0.11 -2.97
N LEU A 138 17.58 1.36 -2.91
CA LEU A 138 18.20 2.54 -3.52
C LEU A 138 19.19 3.27 -2.59
N ASP A 139 19.51 2.70 -1.42
CA ASP A 139 20.39 3.28 -0.39
C ASP A 139 20.00 4.73 -0.01
N VAL A 140 18.70 4.98 0.17
CA VAL A 140 18.20 6.30 0.55
C VAL A 140 18.37 6.50 2.07
N ARG A 141 19.21 7.44 2.44
CA ARG A 141 19.54 7.76 3.84
C ARG A 141 18.97 9.09 4.31
N PHE A 142 18.70 9.98 3.37
CA PHE A 142 18.22 11.34 3.62
C PHE A 142 16.99 11.65 2.77
N THR A 143 16.18 12.59 3.20
CA THR A 143 14.97 13.03 2.49
C THR A 143 14.93 14.55 2.33
N PRO A 144 14.52 15.01 1.15
CA PRO A 144 14.21 14.24 -0.06
C PRO A 144 15.48 13.71 -0.77
N THR A 145 15.33 12.60 -1.51
CA THR A 145 16.35 12.16 -2.47
C THR A 145 15.70 12.10 -3.85
N PHE A 146 16.29 12.79 -4.81
CA PHE A 146 15.86 12.83 -6.20
C PHE A 146 16.82 12.00 -7.03
N ILE A 147 16.37 10.88 -7.57
CA ILE A 147 17.19 9.95 -8.38
C ILE A 147 16.79 10.12 -9.83
N PHE A 148 17.73 10.46 -10.67
CA PHE A 148 17.57 10.60 -12.11
C PHE A 148 18.10 9.36 -12.78
N SER A 149 17.29 8.69 -13.60
CA SER A 149 17.66 7.47 -14.28
C SER A 149 17.26 7.50 -15.75
N ARG A 150 17.92 6.65 -16.53
CA ARG A 150 17.66 6.48 -17.95
C ARG A 150 17.85 4.99 -18.30
N ALA A 151 16.84 4.39 -18.93
CA ALA A 151 16.88 2.96 -19.27
C ALA A 151 17.28 2.07 -18.07
N GLY A 152 16.77 2.36 -16.87
CA GLY A 152 17.06 1.65 -15.63
C GLY A 152 18.43 1.92 -15.00
N MET A 153 19.26 2.80 -15.59
CA MET A 153 20.57 3.18 -15.04
C MET A 153 20.49 4.55 -14.36
N GLU A 154 20.98 4.65 -13.14
CA GLU A 154 21.09 5.93 -12.44
C GLU A 154 22.13 6.84 -13.12
N LEU A 155 21.70 8.03 -13.51
CA LEU A 155 22.58 9.09 -13.99
C LEU A 155 23.24 9.82 -12.81
N GLY A 156 22.48 9.98 -11.72
CA GLY A 156 22.90 10.62 -10.48
C GLY A 156 21.72 11.00 -9.62
N ARG A 157 22.00 11.63 -8.48
CA ARG A 157 20.99 12.03 -7.52
C ARG A 157 21.28 13.37 -6.85
N ILE A 158 20.24 14.05 -6.43
CA ILE A 158 20.30 15.22 -5.54
C ILE A 158 19.75 14.78 -4.19
N VAL A 159 20.50 15.04 -3.12
CA VAL A 159 20.15 14.62 -1.76
C VAL A 159 19.88 15.86 -0.92
N GLU A 160 18.72 15.90 -0.28
CA GLU A 160 18.22 16.97 0.59
C GLU A 160 18.07 18.33 -0.14
N ARG A 161 19.16 18.89 -0.63
CA ARG A 161 19.19 20.21 -1.26
C ARG A 161 20.11 20.22 -2.47
N PRO A 162 19.89 21.10 -3.43
CA PRO A 162 20.84 21.29 -4.50
C PRO A 162 22.15 21.92 -3.96
N GLU A 163 23.26 21.64 -4.62
CA GLU A 163 24.56 22.25 -4.30
C GLU A 163 24.63 23.70 -4.78
N SER A 164 24.09 23.98 -5.96
CA SER A 164 24.05 25.33 -6.51
C SER A 164 22.62 25.83 -6.70
N SER A 165 21.87 25.15 -7.55
CA SER A 165 20.45 25.38 -7.79
C SER A 165 19.81 24.13 -8.37
N LEU A 166 18.51 23.89 -8.14
CA LEU A 166 17.81 22.73 -8.70
C LEU A 166 18.01 22.64 -10.22
N ARG A 167 17.84 23.76 -10.94
CA ARG A 167 18.03 23.80 -12.38
C ARG A 167 19.47 23.48 -12.81
N GLY A 168 20.45 24.08 -12.13
CA GLY A 168 21.88 23.88 -12.43
C GLY A 168 22.32 22.44 -12.18
N ASP A 169 21.93 21.88 -11.06
CA ASP A 169 22.31 20.52 -10.67
C ASP A 169 21.65 19.48 -11.58
N VAL A 170 20.36 19.62 -11.89
CA VAL A 170 19.68 18.76 -12.86
C VAL A 170 20.34 18.85 -14.23
N ALA A 171 20.64 20.07 -14.71
CA ALA A 171 21.32 20.25 -16.01
C ALA A 171 22.71 19.62 -16.04
N THR A 172 23.41 19.59 -14.93
CA THR A 172 24.72 18.92 -14.81
C THR A 172 24.57 17.41 -14.85
N LEU A 173 23.63 16.85 -14.10
CA LEU A 173 23.38 15.41 -14.02
C LEU A 173 23.02 14.81 -15.40
N ILE A 174 22.14 15.47 -16.17
CA ILE A 174 21.71 14.93 -17.47
C ILE A 174 22.78 15.04 -18.56
N LYS A 175 23.81 15.88 -18.39
CA LYS A 175 24.91 16.05 -19.35
C LYS A 175 26.09 15.15 -19.08
N SER A 176 26.20 14.59 -17.87
CA SER A 176 27.38 13.86 -17.41
C SER A 176 27.51 12.44 -17.95
N LYS A 177 26.54 11.97 -18.80
CA LYS A 177 26.60 10.63 -19.43
C LYS A 177 25.98 10.63 -20.82
#